data_aaa623270e4ad10047068d136cabc217
#
_entry.id   aaa623270e4ad10047068d136cabc217
#
_cell.length_a   1.000
_cell.length_b   1.000
_cell.length_c   1.000
_cell.angle_alpha   90.00
_cell.angle_beta   90.00
_cell.angle_gamma   90.00
#
_symmetry.space_group_name_H-M   'P 1'
#
loop_
_entity.id
_entity.type
_entity.pdbx_description
1 polymer ?
#
loop_
_entity_poly.entity_id
_entity_poly.type
_entity_poly.pdbx_seq_one_letter_code
_entity_poly.pdbx_strand_id
1 'polypeptide(L)'
;PSQEGAWLHDESVAPAVSPVMGQGAMFEEAEMLQIEEKPKPKEKQVIDARVVYSSSDSLMMTGKGIAHMFGSGEVKYKALELTADYIRVCMDSSTLYASGVLDTIEDEWVGLPVFKDANDSYESKEITYNLKTQKGKIRHVVTEQGEGVLIAEETKKMDDNTLMMHGGKYTTCDDHDHPHF
;
A
#
# COMPACT_ATOMS: atom_id res chain seq x y z
N PRO A 1 -51.47 -41.28 -9.59
CA PRO A 1 -51.24 -42.23 -10.64
C PRO A 1 -49.81 -42.07 -11.14
N SER A 2 -49.01 -43.05 -10.76
CA SER A 2 -48.52 -44.12 -11.62
C SER A 2 -47.41 -43.65 -12.54
N GLN A 3 -46.30 -44.21 -12.69
CA GLN A 3 -45.60 -45.47 -12.51
C GLN A 3 -44.14 -45.23 -12.87
N GLU A 4 -43.17 -45.67 -12.12
CA GLU A 4 -42.42 -46.94 -12.23
C GLU A 4 -41.78 -47.22 -13.59
N GLY A 5 -40.49 -47.56 -13.53
CA GLY A 5 -39.73 -48.13 -14.64
C GLY A 5 -38.23 -48.27 -14.36
N ALA A 6 -37.89 -49.20 -13.49
CA ALA A 6 -36.56 -49.85 -13.39
C ALA A 6 -36.26 -50.71 -14.61
N TRP A 7 -34.99 -51.04 -14.86
CA TRP A 7 -34.38 -52.27 -15.41
C TRP A 7 -32.87 -52.01 -15.58
N LEU A 8 -31.96 -52.55 -14.83
CA LEU A 8 -31.38 -53.90 -14.70
C LEU A 8 -30.53 -54.33 -15.89
N HIS A 9 -29.28 -54.67 -15.54
CA HIS A 9 -28.35 -55.69 -16.03
C HIS A 9 -27.85 -55.64 -17.46
N ASP A 10 -26.53 -55.79 -17.68
CA ASP A 10 -25.94 -57.08 -17.92
C ASP A 10 -24.40 -57.04 -17.80
N GLU A 11 -23.90 -58.14 -17.24
CA GLU A 11 -22.50 -58.57 -17.17
C GLU A 11 -22.07 -59.08 -18.54
N SER A 12 -20.80 -58.97 -18.86
CA SER A 12 -19.96 -60.17 -19.03
C SER A 12 -18.76 -59.97 -19.96
N VAL A 13 -17.65 -60.44 -19.43
CA VAL A 13 -16.63 -61.34 -20.04
C VAL A 13 -15.44 -60.67 -20.68
N ALA A 14 -14.31 -60.83 -20.01
CA ALA A 14 -12.98 -60.82 -20.55
C ALA A 14 -12.73 -62.03 -21.47
N PRO A 15 -11.73 -61.98 -22.36
CA PRO A 15 -10.64 -62.92 -22.20
C PRO A 15 -9.24 -62.35 -22.30
N ALA A 16 -8.38 -63.01 -21.52
CA ALA A 16 -6.93 -62.89 -21.54
C ALA A 16 -6.28 -63.41 -22.81
N VAL A 17 -5.24 -62.74 -23.26
CA VAL A 17 -4.11 -63.40 -23.97
C VAL A 17 -2.82 -62.60 -23.71
N SER A 18 -1.84 -63.25 -23.11
CA SER A 18 -0.42 -62.86 -23.07
C SER A 18 0.34 -63.63 -24.17
N PRO A 19 1.67 -63.52 -24.29
CA PRO A 19 2.55 -62.35 -24.56
C PRO A 19 3.35 -62.55 -25.86
N VAL A 20 3.95 -61.52 -26.42
CA VAL A 20 5.07 -61.65 -27.33
C VAL A 20 6.18 -60.66 -26.99
N MET A 21 7.34 -61.21 -26.73
CA MET A 21 8.60 -60.51 -26.56
C MET A 21 9.00 -59.77 -27.84
N GLY A 22 9.52 -58.57 -27.68
CA GLY A 22 10.24 -57.81 -28.69
C GLY A 22 11.13 -56.80 -28.05
N GLN A 23 12.43 -57.05 -28.00
CA GLN A 23 13.49 -56.17 -27.53
C GLN A 23 13.62 -54.97 -28.47
N GLY A 24 13.89 -53.79 -27.89
CA GLY A 24 14.51 -52.73 -28.66
C GLY A 24 14.31 -51.33 -28.08
N ALA A 25 15.38 -50.81 -27.54
CA ALA A 25 15.77 -49.42 -27.48
C ALA A 25 15.08 -48.49 -26.44
N MET A 26 15.87 -48.24 -25.42
CA MET A 26 15.87 -47.07 -24.55
C MET A 26 15.54 -45.77 -25.28
N PHE A 27 14.57 -45.07 -24.80
CA PHE A 27 14.61 -43.61 -24.63
C PHE A 27 13.78 -43.29 -23.39
N GLU A 28 14.51 -43.03 -22.33
CA GLU A 28 14.04 -42.51 -21.06
C GLU A 28 13.76 -41.05 -21.29
N GLU A 29 12.54 -40.73 -21.66
CA GLU A 29 12.01 -39.36 -21.62
C GLU A 29 11.54 -39.11 -20.19
N ALA A 30 12.43 -38.52 -19.40
CA ALA A 30 12.11 -38.01 -18.11
C ALA A 30 11.08 -36.86 -18.29
N GLU A 31 9.83 -37.22 -18.12
CA GLU A 31 8.73 -36.28 -17.96
C GLU A 31 9.01 -35.48 -16.67
N MET A 32 9.67 -34.31 -16.82
CA MET A 32 9.82 -33.32 -15.76
C MET A 32 8.43 -32.87 -15.39
N LEU A 33 7.90 -33.43 -14.32
CA LEU A 33 6.78 -32.90 -13.58
C LEU A 33 7.14 -31.45 -13.16
N GLN A 34 6.66 -30.50 -13.92
CA GLN A 34 6.64 -29.12 -13.50
C GLN A 34 5.73 -29.07 -12.25
N ILE A 35 6.37 -29.12 -11.11
CA ILE A 35 5.72 -28.75 -9.85
C ILE A 35 5.45 -27.25 -9.97
N GLU A 36 4.22 -26.88 -10.32
CA GLU A 36 3.73 -25.53 -10.16
C GLU A 36 3.90 -25.17 -8.67
N GLU A 37 4.95 -24.45 -8.36
CA GLU A 37 5.12 -23.83 -7.04
C GLU A 37 3.91 -22.93 -6.79
N LYS A 38 2.99 -23.43 -5.99
CA LYS A 38 1.89 -22.66 -5.44
C LYS A 38 2.48 -21.37 -4.85
N PRO A 39 2.00 -20.17 -5.23
CA PRO A 39 2.58 -18.93 -4.74
C PRO A 39 2.56 -18.97 -3.21
N LYS A 40 3.74 -18.90 -2.60
CA LYS A 40 3.90 -18.81 -1.15
C LYS A 40 3.02 -17.69 -0.64
N PRO A 41 2.21 -17.92 0.42
CA PRO A 41 1.44 -16.83 1.03
C PRO A 41 2.43 -15.72 1.37
N LYS A 42 2.18 -14.50 0.87
CA LYS A 42 2.98 -13.32 1.19
C LYS A 42 3.02 -13.23 2.72
N GLU A 43 4.19 -13.43 3.29
CA GLU A 43 4.41 -13.24 4.71
C GLU A 43 3.86 -11.86 5.06
N LYS A 44 2.98 -11.81 6.07
CA LYS A 44 2.48 -10.54 6.59
C LYS A 44 3.70 -9.77 7.08
N GLN A 45 4.14 -8.79 6.32
CA GLN A 45 5.23 -7.91 6.76
C GLN A 45 4.78 -7.28 8.07
N VAL A 46 5.42 -7.65 9.14
CA VAL A 46 5.16 -7.11 10.48
C VAL A 46 5.87 -5.76 10.55
N ILE A 47 5.23 -4.75 11.15
CA ILE A 47 5.88 -3.49 11.46
C ILE A 47 7.02 -3.81 12.46
N ASP A 48 8.26 -3.49 12.10
CA ASP A 48 9.47 -3.89 12.83
C ASP A 48 9.91 -2.87 13.89
N ALA A 49 9.16 -1.77 14.06
CA ALA A 49 9.43 -0.74 15.06
C ALA A 49 8.13 -0.23 15.71
N ARG A 50 8.30 0.39 16.87
CA ARG A 50 7.19 1.02 17.59
C ARG A 50 6.72 2.27 16.86
N VAL A 51 5.40 2.39 16.67
CA VAL A 51 4.75 3.62 16.23
C VAL A 51 4.31 4.39 17.47
N VAL A 52 4.67 5.67 17.55
CA VAL A 52 4.25 6.58 18.63
C VAL A 52 3.34 7.64 18.01
N TYR A 53 2.21 7.89 18.64
CA TYR A 53 1.26 8.90 18.20
C TYR A 53 0.77 9.70 19.38
N SER A 54 0.57 11.00 19.15
CA SER A 54 0.05 11.97 20.11
C SER A 54 -0.85 12.97 19.37
N SER A 55 -1.70 13.65 20.12
CA SER A 55 -2.52 14.78 19.64
C SER A 55 -2.74 15.75 20.77
N SER A 56 -2.91 17.03 20.46
CA SER A 56 -3.12 18.06 21.47
C SER A 56 -4.57 18.20 21.91
N ASP A 57 -5.53 17.85 21.04
CA ASP A 57 -6.96 17.99 21.33
C ASP A 57 -7.58 16.64 21.72
N SER A 58 -7.80 15.76 20.76
CA SER A 58 -8.47 14.49 21.05
C SER A 58 -7.92 13.31 20.24
N LEU A 59 -7.97 12.13 20.86
CA LEU A 59 -7.65 10.86 20.23
C LEU A 59 -8.85 9.92 20.40
N MET A 60 -9.42 9.49 19.28
CA MET A 60 -10.56 8.57 19.25
C MET A 60 -10.12 7.24 18.62
N MET A 61 -10.36 6.13 19.31
CA MET A 61 -10.12 4.79 18.77
C MET A 61 -11.44 4.09 18.50
N THR A 62 -11.57 3.53 17.31
CA THR A 62 -12.72 2.70 16.93
C THR A 62 -12.40 1.22 17.08
N GLY A 63 -13.44 0.39 17.29
CA GLY A 63 -13.28 -1.07 17.47
C GLY A 63 -12.73 -1.84 16.27
N LYS A 64 -12.41 -1.15 15.16
CA LYS A 64 -11.79 -1.72 13.95
C LYS A 64 -10.30 -1.41 13.83
N GLY A 65 -9.63 -1.08 14.94
CA GLY A 65 -8.21 -0.72 14.91
C GLY A 65 -7.90 0.55 14.13
N ILE A 66 -8.84 1.52 14.13
CA ILE A 66 -8.64 2.81 13.53
C ILE A 66 -8.54 3.85 14.64
N ALA A 67 -7.48 4.63 14.64
CA ALA A 67 -7.28 5.77 15.51
C ALA A 67 -7.45 7.06 14.72
N HIS A 68 -8.17 8.02 15.28
CA HIS A 68 -8.33 9.36 14.76
C HIS A 68 -7.72 10.34 15.76
N MET A 69 -6.89 11.23 15.28
CA MET A 69 -6.24 12.28 16.06
C MET A 69 -6.68 13.64 15.53
N PHE A 70 -7.04 14.53 16.43
CA PHE A 70 -7.50 15.86 16.11
C PHE A 70 -6.66 16.89 16.88
N GLY A 71 -6.38 18.00 16.23
CA GLY A 71 -5.58 19.09 16.76
C GLY A 71 -4.11 18.72 16.92
N SER A 72 -3.26 19.21 16.02
CA SER A 72 -1.80 19.02 16.03
C SER A 72 -1.38 17.57 16.33
N GLY A 73 -1.97 16.63 15.57
CA GLY A 73 -1.61 15.21 15.66
C GLY A 73 -0.18 14.97 15.22
N GLU A 74 0.51 14.07 15.91
CA GLU A 74 1.88 13.66 15.58
C GLU A 74 1.99 12.14 15.55
N VAL A 75 2.64 11.62 14.51
CA VAL A 75 2.98 10.20 14.38
C VAL A 75 4.47 10.05 14.09
N LYS A 76 5.15 9.26 14.91
CA LYS A 76 6.57 8.94 14.77
C LYS A 76 6.76 7.44 14.54
N TYR A 77 7.51 7.11 13.49
CA TYR A 77 7.89 5.74 13.17
C TYR A 77 9.30 5.71 12.57
N LYS A 78 10.28 5.16 13.30
CA LYS A 78 11.70 5.20 12.92
C LYS A 78 12.18 6.65 12.72
N ALA A 79 12.64 6.98 11.52
CA ALA A 79 13.06 8.34 11.15
C ALA A 79 11.90 9.17 10.54
N LEU A 80 10.73 8.58 10.40
CA LEU A 80 9.54 9.22 9.86
C LEU A 80 8.82 9.99 10.96
N GLU A 81 8.45 11.22 10.67
CA GLU A 81 7.60 12.08 11.49
C GLU A 81 6.52 12.69 10.60
N LEU A 82 5.26 12.56 11.02
CA LEU A 82 4.09 13.14 10.35
C LEU A 82 3.32 13.96 11.36
N THR A 83 3.12 15.23 11.05
CA THR A 83 2.30 16.16 11.84
C THR A 83 1.17 16.71 11.00
N ALA A 84 -0.04 16.87 11.56
CA ALA A 84 -1.18 17.48 10.90
C ALA A 84 -2.30 17.75 11.92
N ASP A 85 -3.26 18.58 11.59
CA ASP A 85 -4.43 18.81 12.43
C ASP A 85 -5.39 17.61 12.44
N TYR A 86 -5.44 16.84 11.38
CA TYR A 86 -6.16 15.58 11.37
C TYR A 86 -5.28 14.43 10.86
N ILE A 87 -5.15 13.38 11.69
CA ILE A 87 -4.47 12.14 11.30
C ILE A 87 -5.36 10.94 11.61
N ARG A 88 -5.45 10.03 10.65
CA ARG A 88 -6.11 8.73 10.81
C ARG A 88 -5.10 7.60 10.61
N VAL A 89 -5.01 6.74 11.59
CA VAL A 89 -4.16 5.55 11.56
C VAL A 89 -5.03 4.31 11.43
N CYS A 90 -4.83 3.52 10.40
CA CYS A 90 -5.44 2.20 10.25
C CYS A 90 -4.39 1.13 10.59
N MET A 91 -4.53 0.50 11.75
CA MET A 91 -3.55 -0.46 12.27
C MET A 91 -3.47 -1.73 11.42
N ASP A 92 -4.62 -2.24 10.94
CA ASP A 92 -4.69 -3.47 10.15
C ASP A 92 -3.94 -3.36 8.82
N SER A 93 -4.11 -2.25 8.12
CA SER A 93 -3.43 -1.96 6.85
C SER A 93 -2.08 -1.28 7.03
N SER A 94 -1.76 -0.83 8.26
CA SER A 94 -0.58 -0.01 8.58
C SER A 94 -0.50 1.26 7.74
N THR A 95 -1.67 1.88 7.50
CA THR A 95 -1.81 3.06 6.65
C THR A 95 -2.09 4.28 7.52
N LEU A 96 -1.34 5.34 7.27
CA LEU A 96 -1.55 6.67 7.79
C LEU A 96 -2.26 7.51 6.73
N TYR A 97 -3.24 8.29 7.15
CA TYR A 97 -3.83 9.37 6.36
C TYR A 97 -3.78 10.64 7.19
N ALA A 98 -3.35 11.73 6.59
CA ALA A 98 -3.37 13.04 7.22
C ALA A 98 -3.90 14.10 6.28
N SER A 99 -4.56 15.09 6.82
CA SER A 99 -5.04 16.26 6.10
C SER A 99 -5.02 17.49 6.99
N GLY A 100 -4.88 18.66 6.38
CA GLY A 100 -5.23 19.90 7.02
C GLY A 100 -6.75 20.01 7.22
N VAL A 101 -7.18 21.04 7.90
CA VAL A 101 -8.58 21.41 8.12
C VAL A 101 -8.83 22.73 7.41
N LEU A 102 -9.95 22.84 6.71
CA LEU A 102 -10.36 24.11 6.12
C LEU A 102 -10.99 25.00 7.19
N ASP A 103 -10.37 26.13 7.49
CA ASP A 103 -11.00 27.19 8.28
C ASP A 103 -12.07 27.85 7.42
N THR A 104 -13.34 27.64 7.79
CA THR A 104 -14.50 28.16 7.05
C THR A 104 -14.73 29.65 7.26
N ILE A 105 -14.02 30.29 8.18
CA ILE A 105 -14.13 31.71 8.47
C ILE A 105 -13.18 32.50 7.57
N GLU A 106 -11.94 32.03 7.46
CA GLU A 106 -10.88 32.66 6.69
C GLU A 106 -10.74 32.07 5.28
N ASP A 107 -11.43 30.95 4.99
CA ASP A 107 -11.35 30.15 3.74
C ASP A 107 -9.92 29.70 3.44
N GLU A 108 -9.16 29.41 4.48
CA GLU A 108 -7.78 28.95 4.40
C GLU A 108 -7.61 27.56 4.97
N TRP A 109 -6.62 26.83 4.44
CA TRP A 109 -6.23 25.55 4.98
C TRP A 109 -5.26 25.72 6.13
N VAL A 110 -5.59 25.19 7.31
CA VAL A 110 -4.76 25.25 8.52
C VAL A 110 -4.32 23.85 8.94
N GLY A 111 -3.20 23.77 9.68
CA GLY A 111 -2.67 22.53 10.20
C GLY A 111 -2.34 21.52 9.11
N LEU A 112 -1.75 21.99 8.00
CA LEU A 112 -1.35 21.18 6.86
C LEU A 112 -0.43 20.03 7.30
N PRO A 113 -0.57 18.84 6.68
CA PRO A 113 0.36 17.74 6.91
C PRO A 113 1.79 18.12 6.55
N VAL A 114 2.69 17.94 7.50
CA VAL A 114 4.13 17.99 7.29
C VAL A 114 4.69 16.58 7.53
N PHE A 115 5.22 16.01 6.47
CA PHE A 115 5.83 14.68 6.48
C PHE A 115 7.35 14.81 6.36
N LYS A 116 8.07 14.32 7.37
CA LYS A 116 9.52 14.28 7.40
C LYS A 116 10.00 12.84 7.32
N ASP A 117 10.95 12.58 6.44
CA ASP A 117 11.58 11.28 6.30
C ASP A 117 13.10 11.48 6.13
N ALA A 118 13.83 11.17 7.19
CA ALA A 118 15.27 11.44 7.30
C ALA A 118 15.61 12.92 7.08
N ASN A 119 16.05 13.28 5.87
CA ASN A 119 16.47 14.65 5.53
C ASN A 119 15.44 15.41 4.68
N ASP A 120 14.40 14.72 4.22
CA ASP A 120 13.40 15.30 3.34
C ASP A 120 12.19 15.76 4.14
N SER A 121 11.64 16.92 3.79
CA SER A 121 10.41 17.47 4.36
C SER A 121 9.42 17.79 3.25
N TYR A 122 8.18 17.34 3.42
CA TYR A 122 7.09 17.55 2.47
C TYR A 122 5.92 18.18 3.20
N GLU A 123 5.52 19.37 2.78
CA GLU A 123 4.25 19.96 3.19
C GLU A 123 3.19 19.67 2.13
N SER A 124 1.96 19.40 2.55
CA SER A 124 0.91 18.98 1.62
C SER A 124 -0.48 19.25 2.17
N LYS A 125 -1.51 19.23 1.32
CA LYS A 125 -2.91 19.28 1.77
C LYS A 125 -3.40 17.94 2.29
N GLU A 126 -2.97 16.86 1.64
CA GLU A 126 -3.32 15.49 2.04
C GLU A 126 -2.15 14.55 1.81
N ILE A 127 -1.95 13.61 2.71
CA ILE A 127 -1.00 12.52 2.57
C ILE A 127 -1.61 11.20 2.98
N THR A 128 -1.35 10.17 2.20
CA THR A 128 -1.60 8.76 2.56
C THR A 128 -0.28 8.01 2.48
N TYR A 129 0.12 7.38 3.56
CA TYR A 129 1.38 6.65 3.64
C TYR A 129 1.19 5.27 4.25
N ASN A 130 1.86 4.26 3.69
CA ASN A 130 1.82 2.91 4.22
C ASN A 130 3.17 2.56 4.88
N LEU A 131 3.12 2.32 6.19
CA LEU A 131 4.31 2.04 7.01
C LEU A 131 5.03 0.74 6.63
N LYS A 132 4.29 -0.26 6.10
CA LYS A 132 4.88 -1.55 5.71
C LYS A 132 5.55 -1.48 4.36
N THR A 133 4.89 -0.88 3.38
CA THR A 133 5.41 -0.80 2.01
C THR A 133 6.31 0.40 1.80
N GLN A 134 6.35 1.34 2.76
CA GLN A 134 7.09 2.61 2.70
C GLN A 134 6.73 3.46 1.48
N LYS A 135 5.50 3.30 0.97
CA LYS A 135 4.98 4.04 -0.18
C LYS A 135 3.93 5.04 0.26
N GLY A 136 3.99 6.23 -0.34
CA GLY A 136 3.09 7.32 -0.05
C GLY A 136 2.45 7.91 -1.30
N LYS A 137 1.28 8.51 -1.10
CA LYS A 137 0.61 9.37 -2.06
C LYS A 137 0.35 10.71 -1.38
N ILE A 138 0.84 11.78 -1.98
CA ILE A 138 0.82 13.15 -1.46
C ILE A 138 0.08 14.01 -2.49
N ARG A 139 -0.83 14.85 -2.02
CA ARG A 139 -1.57 15.79 -2.86
C ARG A 139 -1.22 17.22 -2.50
N HIS A 140 -1.03 18.04 -3.53
CA HIS A 140 -0.62 19.44 -3.40
C HIS A 140 0.62 19.58 -2.52
N VAL A 141 1.70 18.93 -2.94
CA VAL A 141 2.97 18.93 -2.21
C VAL A 141 3.77 20.18 -2.53
N VAL A 142 4.40 20.70 -1.48
CA VAL A 142 5.48 21.69 -1.54
C VAL A 142 6.67 21.10 -0.81
N THR A 143 7.83 21.08 -1.45
CA THR A 143 9.06 20.54 -0.85
C THR A 143 10.27 21.31 -1.36
N GLU A 144 11.23 21.51 -0.48
CA GLU A 144 12.52 22.07 -0.84
C GLU A 144 13.41 20.98 -1.43
N GLN A 145 14.02 21.26 -2.57
CA GLN A 145 14.95 20.36 -3.25
C GLN A 145 16.18 21.14 -3.68
N GLY A 146 17.29 20.95 -2.97
CA GLY A 146 18.52 21.71 -3.19
C GLY A 146 18.34 23.19 -2.88
N GLU A 147 18.53 24.06 -3.89
CA GLU A 147 18.39 25.52 -3.78
C GLU A 147 17.02 26.03 -4.26
N GLY A 148 16.05 25.15 -4.48
CA GLY A 148 14.76 25.55 -5.02
C GLY A 148 13.59 24.81 -4.39
N VAL A 149 12.39 25.30 -4.74
CA VAL A 149 11.10 24.77 -4.29
C VAL A 149 10.46 24.00 -5.42
N LEU A 150 9.96 22.84 -5.10
CA LEU A 150 9.22 21.98 -6.00
C LEU A 150 7.77 21.86 -5.51
N ILE A 151 6.84 22.16 -6.40
CA ILE A 151 5.41 22.11 -6.17
C ILE A 151 4.81 21.07 -7.12
N ALA A 152 3.94 20.21 -6.63
CA ALA A 152 3.24 19.25 -7.47
C ALA A 152 1.79 19.01 -7.02
N GLU A 153 0.91 18.74 -7.98
CA GLU A 153 -0.50 18.42 -7.69
C GLU A 153 -0.66 17.05 -7.05
N GLU A 154 0.06 16.07 -7.56
CA GLU A 154 0.08 14.70 -7.04
C GLU A 154 1.50 14.14 -7.09
N THR A 155 1.94 13.57 -5.97
CA THR A 155 3.25 12.92 -5.85
C THR A 155 3.09 11.53 -5.26
N LYS A 156 3.77 10.55 -5.85
CA LYS A 156 3.92 9.19 -5.29
C LYS A 156 5.36 9.04 -4.80
N LYS A 157 5.50 8.80 -3.50
CA LYS A 157 6.78 8.42 -2.89
C LYS A 157 6.90 6.90 -2.89
N MET A 158 7.99 6.42 -3.44
CA MET A 158 8.31 5.00 -3.48
C MET A 158 9.23 4.62 -2.30
N ASP A 159 9.41 3.33 -2.09
CA ASP A 159 10.23 2.76 -1.02
C ASP A 159 11.74 2.98 -1.19
N ASP A 160 12.19 3.31 -2.40
CA ASP A 160 13.56 3.68 -2.76
C ASP A 160 13.81 5.19 -2.75
N ASN A 161 12.92 5.97 -2.12
CA ASN A 161 12.90 7.43 -2.10
C ASN A 161 12.68 8.09 -3.48
N THR A 162 12.33 7.34 -4.50
CA THR A 162 11.92 7.91 -5.78
C THR A 162 10.59 8.65 -5.63
N LEU A 163 10.52 9.86 -6.18
CA LEU A 163 9.32 10.68 -6.25
C LEU A 163 8.82 10.71 -7.70
N MET A 164 7.58 10.29 -7.90
CA MET A 164 6.89 10.41 -9.18
C MET A 164 5.84 11.50 -9.07
N MET A 165 5.95 12.53 -9.88
CA MET A 165 5.13 13.73 -9.77
C MET A 165 4.28 13.96 -11.01
N HIS A 166 3.07 14.43 -10.79
CA HIS A 166 2.15 14.95 -11.80
C HIS A 166 1.89 16.43 -11.54
N GLY A 167 1.91 17.26 -12.59
CA GLY A 167 1.75 18.71 -12.46
C GLY A 167 2.90 19.36 -11.69
N GLY A 168 4.10 18.77 -11.75
CA GLY A 168 5.29 19.27 -11.04
C GLY A 168 5.82 20.55 -11.66
N LYS A 169 6.17 21.52 -10.82
CA LYS A 169 6.84 22.77 -11.15
C LYS A 169 8.01 22.98 -10.21
N TYR A 170 9.12 23.46 -10.73
CA TYR A 170 10.32 23.76 -9.95
C TYR A 170 10.73 25.21 -10.15
N THR A 171 11.08 25.88 -9.09
CA THR A 171 11.58 27.26 -9.11
C THR A 171 12.68 27.44 -8.08
N THR A 172 13.62 28.33 -8.39
CA THR A 172 14.65 28.83 -7.47
C THR A 172 14.28 30.21 -6.91
N CYS A 173 13.03 30.62 -7.04
CA CYS A 173 12.53 31.87 -6.50
C CYS A 173 12.38 31.76 -4.97
N ASP A 174 12.85 32.76 -4.25
CA ASP A 174 12.76 32.82 -2.77
C ASP A 174 11.35 33.15 -2.25
N ASP A 175 10.44 33.52 -3.16
CA ASP A 175 9.04 33.79 -2.79
C ASP A 175 8.27 32.46 -2.76
N HIS A 176 8.09 31.92 -1.56
CA HIS A 176 7.39 30.65 -1.33
C HIS A 176 5.88 30.77 -1.51
N ASP A 177 5.31 31.94 -1.30
CA ASP A 177 3.86 32.17 -1.36
C ASP A 177 3.41 32.39 -2.81
N HIS A 178 4.25 33.07 -3.61
CA HIS A 178 3.96 33.41 -5.01
C HIS A 178 5.16 33.10 -5.93
N PRO A 179 5.55 31.84 -6.05
CA PRO A 179 6.73 31.47 -6.84
C PRO A 179 6.54 31.78 -8.32
N HIS A 180 7.51 32.43 -8.93
CA HIS A 180 7.55 32.71 -10.35
C HIS A 180 8.04 31.47 -11.12
N PHE A 181 7.26 31.02 -12.08
CA PHE A 181 7.55 29.88 -12.96
C PHE A 181 7.73 30.34 -14.41
#